data_36c4734239d54fa28cc5f76992ce3704
#
_entry.id   36c4734239d54fa28cc5f76992ce3704
#
_cell.length_a   1.000
_cell.length_b   1.000
_cell.length_c   1.000
_cell.angle_alpha   90.00
_cell.angle_beta   90.00
_cell.angle_gamma   90.00
#
_symmetry.space_group_name_H-M   'P 1'
#
loop_
_entity.id
_entity.type
_entity.pdbx_description
1 polymer ?
#
loop_
_entity_poly.entity_id
_entity_poly.type
_entity_poly.pdbx_seq_one_letter_code
_entity_poly.pdbx_strand_id
1 'polypeptide(L)'
;YYVQAAEQLGDKTPADAEEVINTLKTLDFNTIDTVAIMYDATDYLLGNPMYNDDNPTDPTQFTGNLEASLDVLQSLYPQIRIIVMSPTYAYAIDEDGNYVSSDIYIYNGRDVLSTYVIKECYSSNLHSVSFMDNLYGSITEDNAKEYLTDNLHLNVKGRKLIAKRFEYFLNYYSKGYASQE
;
A
#
# COMPACT_ATOMS: atom_id res chain seq x y z
N TYR A 1 -1.84 14.32 -4.91
CA TYR A 1 -1.34 13.52 -6.03
C TYR A 1 -2.46 12.69 -6.67
N TYR A 2 -3.21 11.87 -5.93
CA TYR A 2 -4.34 11.09 -6.48
C TYR A 2 -5.39 11.98 -7.17
N VAL A 3 -5.74 13.12 -6.59
CA VAL A 3 -6.66 14.09 -7.20
C VAL A 3 -6.08 14.65 -8.50
N GLN A 4 -4.80 15.03 -8.50
CA GLN A 4 -4.14 15.54 -9.71
C GLN A 4 -3.95 14.45 -10.77
N ALA A 5 -3.59 13.22 -10.37
CA ALA A 5 -3.48 12.09 -11.27
C ALA A 5 -4.83 11.73 -11.90
N ALA A 6 -5.91 11.77 -11.12
CA ALA A 6 -7.26 11.53 -11.62
C ALA A 6 -7.73 12.63 -12.60
N GLU A 7 -7.38 13.89 -12.34
CA GLU A 7 -7.64 14.98 -13.29
C GLU A 7 -6.86 14.81 -14.60
N GLN A 8 -5.64 14.25 -14.53
CA GLN A 8 -4.84 13.92 -15.72
C GLN A 8 -5.33 12.68 -16.46
N LEU A 9 -5.91 11.70 -15.76
CA LEU A 9 -6.48 10.51 -16.36
C LEU A 9 -7.80 10.78 -17.09
N GLY A 10 -8.55 11.83 -16.69
CA GLY A 10 -9.80 12.24 -17.32
C GLY A 10 -10.77 11.07 -17.44
N ASP A 11 -11.26 10.81 -18.67
CA ASP A 11 -12.24 9.74 -18.97
C ASP A 11 -11.74 8.31 -18.70
N LYS A 12 -10.45 8.14 -18.34
CA LYS A 12 -9.86 6.84 -17.96
C LYS A 12 -9.97 6.55 -16.46
N THR A 13 -10.47 7.50 -15.68
CA THR A 13 -10.69 7.29 -14.24
C THR A 13 -11.83 6.28 -14.06
N PRO A 14 -11.63 5.17 -13.33
CA PRO A 14 -12.71 4.24 -13.01
C PRO A 14 -13.86 4.95 -12.31
N ALA A 15 -15.12 4.58 -12.63
CA ALA A 15 -16.29 5.24 -12.08
C ALA A 15 -16.40 5.17 -10.55
N ASP A 16 -15.91 4.10 -9.94
CA ASP A 16 -15.82 3.92 -8.49
C ASP A 16 -14.74 4.81 -7.85
N ALA A 17 -13.67 5.13 -8.57
CA ALA A 17 -12.65 6.06 -8.12
C ALA A 17 -13.13 7.53 -8.13
N GLU A 18 -14.09 7.89 -8.97
CA GLU A 18 -14.60 9.26 -9.06
C GLU A 18 -15.26 9.71 -7.75
N GLU A 19 -16.05 8.85 -7.10
CA GLU A 19 -16.68 9.14 -5.81
C GLU A 19 -15.61 9.39 -4.71
N VAL A 20 -14.59 8.53 -4.67
CA VAL A 20 -13.46 8.67 -3.72
C VAL A 20 -12.71 9.97 -3.96
N ILE A 21 -12.41 10.30 -5.21
CA ILE A 21 -11.71 11.54 -5.58
C ILE A 21 -12.54 12.77 -5.20
N ASN A 22 -13.83 12.76 -5.46
CA ASN A 22 -14.73 13.87 -5.09
C ASN A 22 -14.80 14.01 -3.56
N THR A 23 -14.80 12.91 -2.81
CA THR A 23 -14.71 12.93 -1.35
C THR A 23 -13.40 13.55 -0.88
N LEU A 24 -12.25 13.10 -1.44
CA LEU A 24 -10.93 13.65 -1.10
C LEU A 24 -10.83 15.17 -1.35
N LYS A 25 -11.45 15.68 -2.42
CA LYS A 25 -11.51 17.12 -2.74
C LYS A 25 -12.25 17.95 -1.68
N THR A 26 -13.13 17.33 -0.89
CA THR A 26 -13.89 18.03 0.17
C THR A 26 -13.16 18.05 1.52
N LEU A 27 -12.08 17.28 1.67
CA LEU A 27 -11.34 17.20 2.93
C LEU A 27 -10.40 18.40 3.09
N ASP A 28 -10.44 19.02 4.26
CA ASP A 28 -9.40 19.97 4.67
C ASP A 28 -8.25 19.20 5.33
N PHE A 29 -7.18 18.95 4.56
CA PHE A 29 -6.01 18.22 5.03
C PHE A 29 -5.28 18.91 6.20
N ASN A 30 -5.52 20.20 6.45
CA ASN A 30 -4.97 20.85 7.63
C ASN A 30 -5.61 20.38 8.93
N THR A 31 -6.76 19.71 8.86
CA THR A 31 -7.48 19.15 10.02
C THR A 31 -7.23 17.65 10.21
N ILE A 32 -6.41 17.05 9.35
CA ILE A 32 -6.10 15.62 9.40
C ILE A 32 -4.81 15.39 10.18
N ASP A 33 -4.88 14.56 11.22
CA ASP A 33 -3.72 14.20 12.05
C ASP A 33 -2.93 13.02 11.47
N THR A 34 -3.60 12.08 10.81
CA THR A 34 -2.98 10.85 10.33
C THR A 34 -3.56 10.42 8.98
N VAL A 35 -2.68 10.05 8.05
CA VAL A 35 -3.03 9.37 6.79
C VAL A 35 -2.44 7.98 6.81
N ALA A 36 -3.27 6.96 6.62
CA ALA A 36 -2.84 5.59 6.40
C ALA A 36 -2.97 5.24 4.90
N ILE A 37 -1.87 4.80 4.31
CA ILE A 37 -1.80 4.33 2.92
C ILE A 37 -1.64 2.82 2.99
N MET A 38 -2.61 2.07 2.49
CA MET A 38 -2.54 0.63 2.43
C MET A 38 -2.64 0.18 0.97
N TYR A 39 -1.57 -0.41 0.48
CA TYR A 39 -1.61 -1.15 -0.77
C TYR A 39 -2.06 -2.58 -0.51
N ASP A 40 -2.78 -3.16 -1.47
CA ASP A 40 -2.98 -4.60 -1.55
C ASP A 40 -1.95 -5.24 -2.50
N ALA A 41 -2.06 -6.53 -2.76
CA ALA A 41 -1.12 -7.21 -3.64
C ALA A 41 -1.43 -7.07 -5.15
N THR A 42 -2.28 -6.13 -5.56
CA THR A 42 -2.73 -5.97 -6.95
C THR A 42 -1.56 -5.71 -7.89
N ASP A 43 -0.61 -4.84 -7.53
CA ASP A 43 0.56 -4.56 -8.38
C ASP A 43 1.41 -5.80 -8.63
N TYR A 44 1.61 -6.64 -7.62
CA TYR A 44 2.25 -7.94 -7.77
C TYR A 44 1.44 -8.86 -8.69
N LEU A 45 0.13 -9.02 -8.44
CA LEU A 45 -0.75 -9.92 -9.21
C LEU A 45 -0.87 -9.53 -10.69
N LEU A 46 -0.74 -8.25 -11.00
CA LEU A 46 -0.71 -7.74 -12.37
C LEU A 46 0.70 -7.78 -12.99
N GLY A 47 1.74 -8.07 -12.21
CA GLY A 47 3.13 -8.02 -12.66
C GLY A 47 3.54 -6.61 -13.08
N ASN A 48 3.07 -5.59 -12.35
CA ASN A 48 3.41 -4.20 -12.61
C ASN A 48 4.89 -3.94 -12.30
N PRO A 49 5.53 -3.01 -13.02
CA PRO A 49 6.93 -2.68 -12.77
C PRO A 49 7.09 -2.02 -11.40
N MET A 50 8.11 -2.44 -10.64
CA MET A 50 8.34 -1.99 -9.28
C MET A 50 9.08 -0.67 -9.18
N TYR A 51 10.08 -0.44 -10.03
CA TYR A 51 11.08 0.60 -9.85
C TYR A 51 11.69 1.06 -11.18
N ASN A 52 12.04 2.34 -11.26
CA ASN A 52 12.76 2.93 -12.37
C ASN A 52 14.01 3.64 -11.82
N ASP A 53 15.20 3.10 -12.13
CA ASP A 53 16.49 3.64 -11.66
C ASP A 53 16.75 5.07 -12.15
N ASP A 54 16.27 5.40 -13.36
CA ASP A 54 16.47 6.71 -13.98
C ASP A 54 15.49 7.78 -13.47
N ASN A 55 14.34 7.34 -12.92
CA ASN A 55 13.32 8.23 -12.37
C ASN A 55 12.65 7.59 -11.13
N PRO A 56 13.20 7.80 -9.93
CA PRO A 56 12.69 7.19 -8.71
C PRO A 56 11.23 7.54 -8.37
N THR A 57 10.74 8.68 -8.83
CA THR A 57 9.36 9.14 -8.62
C THR A 57 8.45 8.91 -9.83
N ASP A 58 8.80 7.98 -10.71
CA ASP A 58 8.00 7.63 -11.89
C ASP A 58 6.64 7.02 -11.44
N PRO A 59 5.50 7.71 -11.65
CA PRO A 59 4.20 7.26 -11.18
C PRO A 59 3.66 6.02 -11.90
N THR A 60 4.34 5.55 -12.94
CA THR A 60 4.02 4.29 -13.63
C THR A 60 4.64 3.07 -12.95
N GLN A 61 5.46 3.30 -11.93
CA GLN A 61 6.13 2.28 -11.14
C GLN A 61 5.52 2.20 -9.75
N PHE A 62 5.48 1.02 -9.15
CA PHE A 62 4.91 0.82 -7.81
C PHE A 62 5.55 1.73 -6.76
N THR A 63 6.88 1.67 -6.60
CA THR A 63 7.59 2.51 -5.63
C THR A 63 7.60 3.98 -6.01
N GLY A 64 7.73 4.28 -7.30
CA GLY A 64 7.75 5.67 -7.77
C GLY A 64 6.44 6.40 -7.51
N ASN A 65 5.31 5.69 -7.60
CA ASN A 65 4.00 6.24 -7.21
C ASN A 65 3.94 6.55 -5.71
N LEU A 66 4.42 5.61 -4.87
CA LEU A 66 4.47 5.81 -3.42
C LEU A 66 5.38 7.00 -3.06
N GLU A 67 6.60 7.04 -3.58
CA GLU A 67 7.56 8.10 -3.29
C GLU A 67 7.03 9.48 -3.71
N ALA A 68 6.48 9.60 -4.93
CA ALA A 68 5.85 10.84 -5.38
C ALA A 68 4.68 11.27 -4.48
N SER A 69 3.90 10.32 -3.96
CA SER A 69 2.79 10.59 -3.05
C SER A 69 3.28 11.07 -1.68
N LEU A 70 4.32 10.44 -1.15
CA LEU A 70 4.93 10.82 0.13
C LEU A 70 5.58 12.22 0.05
N ASP A 71 6.34 12.50 -1.02
CA ASP A 71 6.92 13.83 -1.28
C ASP A 71 5.85 14.93 -1.26
N VAL A 72 4.73 14.71 -1.95
CA VAL A 72 3.65 15.70 -2.02
C VAL A 72 2.98 15.89 -0.66
N LEU A 73 2.65 14.79 0.04
CA LEU A 73 2.01 14.86 1.35
C LEU A 73 2.90 15.56 2.38
N GLN A 74 4.19 15.22 2.45
CA GLN A 74 5.13 15.83 3.39
C GLN A 74 5.43 17.29 3.07
N SER A 75 5.47 17.65 1.77
CA SER A 75 5.68 19.01 1.34
C SER A 75 4.50 19.94 1.66
N LEU A 76 3.28 19.47 1.43
CA LEU A 76 2.06 20.27 1.60
C LEU A 76 1.53 20.24 3.04
N TYR A 77 1.69 19.12 3.74
CA TYR A 77 1.08 18.86 5.04
C TYR A 77 2.10 18.23 6.01
N PRO A 78 3.17 18.93 6.38
CA PRO A 78 4.25 18.36 7.21
C PRO A 78 3.80 17.96 8.61
N GLN A 79 2.62 18.42 9.07
CA GLN A 79 2.03 18.06 10.36
C GLN A 79 1.37 16.67 10.36
N ILE A 80 1.07 16.11 9.19
CA ILE A 80 0.36 14.83 9.09
C ILE A 80 1.30 13.67 9.41
N ARG A 81 0.88 12.81 10.34
CA ARG A 81 1.51 11.50 10.52
C ARG A 81 1.13 10.59 9.36
N ILE A 82 2.13 10.06 8.64
CA ILE A 82 1.90 9.10 7.56
C ILE A 82 2.25 7.70 8.04
N ILE A 83 1.36 6.74 7.76
CA ILE A 83 1.56 5.32 8.02
C ILE A 83 1.37 4.59 6.71
N VAL A 84 2.43 3.96 6.21
CA VAL A 84 2.37 3.07 5.06
C VAL A 84 2.14 1.65 5.57
N MET A 85 1.20 0.93 4.97
CA MET A 85 0.81 -0.42 5.39
C MET A 85 1.00 -1.36 4.20
N SER A 86 1.87 -2.34 4.37
CA SER A 86 2.08 -3.34 3.31
C SER A 86 0.84 -4.19 3.04
N PRO A 87 0.78 -4.84 1.86
CA PRO A 87 -0.19 -5.90 1.59
C PRO A 87 -0.18 -6.96 2.68
N THR A 88 -1.32 -7.59 2.89
CA THR A 88 -1.38 -8.90 3.57
C THR A 88 -0.95 -10.00 2.61
N TYR A 89 -0.74 -11.22 3.13
CA TYR A 89 -0.53 -12.37 2.27
C TYR A 89 -1.66 -12.52 1.25
N ALA A 90 -1.30 -12.81 0.00
CA ALA A 90 -2.20 -13.12 -1.10
C ALA A 90 -1.69 -14.36 -1.83
N TYR A 91 -2.57 -15.17 -2.39
CA TYR A 91 -2.16 -16.24 -3.29
C TYR A 91 -1.95 -15.69 -4.70
N ALA A 92 -0.89 -16.12 -5.35
CA ALA A 92 -0.78 -16.04 -6.79
C ALA A 92 -1.77 -17.01 -7.47
N ILE A 93 -2.06 -16.77 -8.73
CA ILE A 93 -2.87 -17.65 -9.58
C ILE A 93 -1.99 -18.07 -10.75
N ASP A 94 -1.76 -19.38 -10.91
CA ASP A 94 -0.99 -19.92 -12.01
C ASP A 94 -1.78 -19.94 -13.34
N GLU A 95 -1.14 -20.39 -14.42
CA GLU A 95 -1.75 -20.44 -15.75
C GLU A 95 -2.95 -21.38 -15.84
N ASP A 96 -3.04 -22.37 -14.93
CA ASP A 96 -4.15 -23.32 -14.82
C ASP A 96 -5.27 -22.83 -13.90
N GLY A 97 -5.12 -21.65 -13.29
CA GLY A 97 -6.08 -21.04 -12.37
C GLY A 97 -6.00 -21.55 -10.92
N ASN A 98 -4.92 -22.22 -10.54
CA ASN A 98 -4.74 -22.70 -9.17
C ASN A 98 -4.10 -21.62 -8.28
N TYR A 99 -4.45 -21.65 -7.00
CA TYR A 99 -3.78 -20.83 -5.99
C TYR A 99 -2.42 -21.42 -5.65
N VAL A 100 -1.38 -20.61 -5.85
CA VAL A 100 0.02 -20.95 -5.57
C VAL A 100 0.64 -19.92 -4.64
N SER A 101 1.77 -20.26 -4.02
CA SER A 101 2.43 -19.35 -3.09
C SER A 101 2.96 -18.10 -3.80
N SER A 102 2.62 -16.93 -3.27
CA SER A 102 3.18 -15.65 -3.72
C SER A 102 4.65 -15.44 -3.33
N ASP A 103 5.21 -16.35 -2.51
CA ASP A 103 6.62 -16.33 -2.14
C ASP A 103 7.53 -16.94 -3.21
N ILE A 104 6.94 -17.64 -4.20
CA ILE A 104 7.69 -18.31 -5.27
C ILE A 104 7.17 -17.98 -6.67
N TYR A 105 5.93 -17.55 -6.83
CA TYR A 105 5.37 -17.28 -8.15
C TYR A 105 5.71 -15.87 -8.63
N ILE A 106 6.10 -15.75 -9.89
CA ILE A 106 6.58 -14.51 -10.51
C ILE A 106 5.69 -14.17 -11.70
N TYR A 107 5.09 -12.98 -11.69
CA TYR A 107 4.32 -12.46 -12.82
C TYR A 107 5.19 -11.60 -13.74
N ASN A 108 5.05 -11.80 -15.05
CA ASN A 108 5.71 -10.99 -16.09
C ASN A 108 7.24 -10.84 -15.90
N GLY A 109 7.90 -11.83 -15.29
CA GLY A 109 9.34 -11.80 -15.03
C GLY A 109 9.77 -10.71 -14.02
N ARG A 110 8.85 -10.25 -13.16
CA ARG A 110 9.14 -9.22 -12.15
C ARG A 110 9.79 -9.82 -10.90
N ASP A 111 9.00 -10.09 -9.87
CA ASP A 111 9.49 -10.71 -8.64
C ASP A 111 8.32 -11.25 -7.81
N VAL A 112 8.63 -11.87 -6.68
CA VAL A 112 7.67 -12.37 -5.69
C VAL A 112 7.05 -11.22 -4.87
N LEU A 113 5.91 -11.49 -4.21
CA LEU A 113 5.20 -10.47 -3.42
C LEU A 113 6.08 -9.80 -2.35
N SER A 114 6.92 -10.57 -1.69
CA SER A 114 7.81 -10.03 -0.64
C SER A 114 8.78 -8.96 -1.15
N THR A 115 9.19 -9.00 -2.42
CA THR A 115 10.06 -7.97 -2.98
C THR A 115 9.33 -6.63 -3.11
N TYR A 116 8.04 -6.62 -3.49
CA TYR A 116 7.22 -5.40 -3.49
C TYR A 116 7.16 -4.80 -2.09
N VAL A 117 6.91 -5.63 -1.07
CA VAL A 117 6.84 -5.18 0.34
C VAL A 117 8.18 -4.64 0.84
N ILE A 118 9.30 -5.27 0.47
CA ILE A 118 10.64 -4.76 0.81
C ILE A 118 10.89 -3.38 0.19
N LYS A 119 10.48 -3.18 -1.06
CA LYS A 119 10.60 -1.89 -1.74
C LYS A 119 9.73 -0.82 -1.08
N GLU A 120 8.49 -1.16 -0.70
CA GLU A 120 7.58 -0.28 0.03
C GLU A 120 8.15 0.12 1.41
N CYS A 121 8.72 -0.84 2.13
CA CYS A 121 9.41 -0.59 3.39
C CYS A 121 10.62 0.35 3.19
N TYR A 122 11.40 0.14 2.14
CA TYR A 122 12.54 0.99 1.82
C TYR A 122 12.10 2.43 1.54
N SER A 123 11.09 2.64 0.68
CA SER A 123 10.53 3.96 0.38
C SER A 123 10.00 4.64 1.65
N SER A 124 9.31 3.91 2.50
CA SER A 124 8.81 4.42 3.79
C SER A 124 9.94 4.90 4.70
N ASN A 125 11.02 4.13 4.79
CA ASN A 125 12.20 4.52 5.57
C ASN A 125 12.92 5.73 4.99
N LEU A 126 13.03 5.82 3.67
CA LEU A 126 13.64 6.97 2.98
C LEU A 126 12.93 8.28 3.33
N HIS A 127 11.59 8.24 3.42
CA HIS A 127 10.75 9.38 3.79
C HIS A 127 10.56 9.54 5.32
N SER A 128 11.18 8.68 6.12
CA SER A 128 11.02 8.70 7.59
C SER A 128 9.56 8.60 8.05
N VAL A 129 8.73 7.86 7.31
CA VAL A 129 7.35 7.59 7.67
C VAL A 129 7.20 6.24 8.36
N SER A 130 6.12 6.05 9.12
CA SER A 130 5.87 4.78 9.80
C SER A 130 5.50 3.69 8.79
N PHE A 131 6.08 2.49 8.93
CA PHE A 131 5.75 1.33 8.12
C PHE A 131 5.15 0.22 8.97
N MET A 132 3.94 -0.22 8.60
CA MET A 132 3.26 -1.36 9.22
C MET A 132 3.31 -2.56 8.28
N ASP A 133 4.16 -3.52 8.60
CA ASP A 133 4.29 -4.75 7.83
C ASP A 133 3.12 -5.71 8.13
N ASN A 134 2.30 -5.97 7.12
CA ASN A 134 1.20 -6.92 7.18
C ASN A 134 1.54 -8.26 6.53
N LEU A 135 2.49 -8.31 5.59
CA LEU A 135 2.85 -9.56 4.90
C LEU A 135 3.47 -10.56 5.88
N TYR A 136 4.41 -10.11 6.71
CA TYR A 136 5.01 -10.95 7.76
C TYR A 136 4.23 -10.86 9.08
N GLY A 137 2.94 -10.56 8.97
CA GLY A 137 2.05 -10.39 10.10
C GLY A 137 1.36 -11.69 10.53
N SER A 138 0.05 -11.57 10.78
CA SER A 138 -0.75 -12.67 11.32
C SER A 138 -1.41 -13.55 10.25
N ILE A 139 -1.41 -13.11 8.99
CA ILE A 139 -1.95 -13.87 7.85
C ILE A 139 -0.78 -14.40 7.06
N THR A 140 -0.65 -15.72 7.01
CA THR A 140 0.44 -16.46 6.36
C THR A 140 -0.14 -17.42 5.32
N GLU A 141 0.69 -18.04 4.50
CA GLU A 141 0.27 -19.05 3.53
C GLU A 141 -0.58 -20.15 4.19
N ASP A 142 -0.19 -20.61 5.37
CA ASP A 142 -0.85 -21.71 6.07
C ASP A 142 -2.28 -21.39 6.50
N ASN A 143 -2.56 -20.13 6.84
CA ASN A 143 -3.85 -19.73 7.41
C ASN A 143 -4.65 -18.74 6.54
N ALA A 144 -4.12 -18.29 5.42
CA ALA A 144 -4.73 -17.26 4.58
C ALA A 144 -6.17 -17.62 4.16
N LYS A 145 -6.45 -18.91 3.88
CA LYS A 145 -7.80 -19.38 3.54
C LYS A 145 -8.87 -19.10 4.60
N GLU A 146 -8.47 -18.88 5.86
CA GLU A 146 -9.40 -18.49 6.92
C GLU A 146 -9.73 -16.99 6.91
N TYR A 147 -8.88 -16.18 6.32
CA TYR A 147 -8.93 -14.71 6.39
C TYR A 147 -9.23 -14.04 5.05
N LEU A 148 -9.12 -14.77 3.95
CA LEU A 148 -9.41 -14.26 2.61
C LEU A 148 -10.77 -14.76 2.10
N THR A 149 -11.41 -13.95 1.24
CA THR A 149 -12.62 -14.30 0.50
C THR A 149 -12.27 -15.01 -0.82
N ASP A 150 -11.17 -14.59 -1.42
CA ASP A 150 -10.58 -15.09 -2.65
C ASP A 150 -9.06 -15.18 -2.50
N ASN A 151 -8.29 -15.01 -3.57
CA ASN A 151 -6.84 -15.04 -3.51
C ASN A 151 -6.19 -13.78 -2.89
N LEU A 152 -6.95 -12.68 -2.73
CA LEU A 152 -6.45 -11.36 -2.36
C LEU A 152 -7.26 -10.69 -1.23
N HIS A 153 -8.58 -10.67 -1.34
CA HIS A 153 -9.42 -9.81 -0.53
C HIS A 153 -9.71 -10.41 0.85
N LEU A 154 -9.51 -9.59 1.88
CA LEU A 154 -9.80 -9.95 3.26
C LEU A 154 -11.31 -10.15 3.48
N ASN A 155 -11.69 -11.30 4.07
CA ASN A 155 -13.02 -11.50 4.60
C ASN A 155 -13.23 -10.71 5.92
N VAL A 156 -14.41 -10.82 6.54
CA VAL A 156 -14.73 -10.10 7.79
C VAL A 156 -13.73 -10.43 8.91
N LYS A 157 -13.30 -11.69 9.03
CA LYS A 157 -12.33 -12.13 10.04
C LYS A 157 -10.96 -11.49 9.80
N GLY A 158 -10.51 -11.48 8.55
CA GLY A 158 -9.26 -10.84 8.12
C GLY A 158 -9.27 -9.34 8.39
N ARG A 159 -10.33 -8.64 7.97
CA ARG A 159 -10.46 -7.19 8.23
C ARG A 159 -10.42 -6.84 9.71
N LYS A 160 -11.09 -7.62 10.58
CA LYS A 160 -11.05 -7.43 12.03
C LYS A 160 -9.65 -7.63 12.60
N LEU A 161 -8.91 -8.61 12.09
CA LEU A 161 -7.54 -8.88 12.52
C LEU A 161 -6.61 -7.71 12.17
N ILE A 162 -6.67 -7.22 10.94
CA ILE A 162 -5.84 -6.08 10.50
C ILE A 162 -6.24 -4.80 11.22
N ALA A 163 -7.54 -4.53 11.41
CA ALA A 163 -8.00 -3.38 12.16
C ALA A 163 -7.48 -3.37 13.61
N LYS A 164 -7.47 -4.53 14.29
CA LYS A 164 -6.92 -4.65 15.65
C LYS A 164 -5.40 -4.42 15.68
N ARG A 165 -4.68 -4.91 14.68
CA ARG A 165 -3.24 -4.65 14.55
C ARG A 165 -2.96 -3.17 14.29
N PHE A 166 -3.75 -2.54 13.43
CA PHE A 166 -3.63 -1.12 13.12
C PHE A 166 -3.93 -0.26 14.36
N GLU A 167 -4.99 -0.57 15.13
CA GLU A 167 -5.28 0.08 16.41
C GLU A 167 -4.08 0.01 17.38
N TYR A 168 -3.48 -1.19 17.50
CA TYR A 168 -2.28 -1.36 18.31
C TYR A 168 -1.12 -0.51 17.80
N PHE A 169 -0.90 -0.50 16.47
CA PHE A 169 0.14 0.28 15.83
C PHE A 169 -0.05 1.79 16.06
N LEU A 170 -1.27 2.30 15.93
CA LEU A 170 -1.59 3.70 16.19
C LEU A 170 -1.26 4.12 17.63
N ASN A 171 -1.51 3.24 18.60
CA ASN A 171 -1.39 3.56 20.02
C ASN A 171 0.05 3.42 20.55
N TYR A 172 0.83 2.48 20.04
CA TYR A 172 2.10 2.09 20.65
C TYR A 172 3.33 2.37 19.78
N TYR A 173 3.19 2.43 18.47
CA TYR A 173 4.29 2.87 17.62
C TYR A 173 4.24 4.39 17.53
N SER A 174 5.25 4.99 18.12
CA SER A 174 5.29 6.43 18.37
C SER A 174 5.09 7.26 17.10
N LYS A 175 4.54 8.39 17.35
CA LYS A 175 4.37 9.54 16.46
C LYS A 175 5.71 9.94 15.86
N GLY A 176 6.13 9.27 14.78
CA GLY A 176 7.33 9.59 14.01
C GLY A 176 8.62 9.67 14.82
N TYR A 177 9.73 9.42 14.21
CA TYR A 177 11.07 9.70 14.79
C TYR A 177 11.37 11.21 14.94
N ALA A 178 10.34 12.04 15.02
CA ALA A 178 10.47 13.47 15.26
C ALA A 178 10.72 13.68 16.75
N SER A 179 11.91 14.18 17.04
CA SER A 179 12.42 14.62 18.33
C SER A 179 12.99 13.54 19.27
N GLN A 180 14.16 13.07 18.97
CA GLN A 180 15.19 13.08 20.00
C GLN A 180 15.96 14.40 19.87
N GLU A 181 15.46 15.44 20.50
CA GLU A 181 16.29 16.53 21.03
C GLU A 181 16.68 16.21 22.46
#